data_d0dd31fedcf5a78468233400c533083d
#
_entry.id   d0dd31fedcf5a78468233400c533083d
#
_cell.length_a   1.000
_cell.length_b   1.000
_cell.length_c   1.000
_cell.angle_alpha   90.00
_cell.angle_beta   90.00
_cell.angle_gamma   90.00
#
_symmetry.space_group_name_H-M   'P 1'
#
loop_
_entity.id
_entity.type
_entity.pdbx_description
1 polymer ?
#
loop_
_entity_poly.entity_id
_entity_poly.type
_entity_poly.pdbx_seq_one_letter_code
_entity_poly.pdbx_strand_id
1 'polypeptide(L)'
;MKKLSLAIALACSSVVADEPTYTDGVADIINNNCVVCHRPGGIGPMSFENYDQVRPWAPLIQMRVANREMPPYSYDHGIGIQDLEGDWRLTQEDIDSVVNWVNAGAPYGDTDTLITPPDLPDPTEWNFAADFGQPTLIIPSVPLDIPANGNDMWHKHIVDSGVTEDKCIKAIQVKPRGEAQAVVHHANSNLYIDGQQGGMLTEYAMGKWGELVPNEVCRVFPANAQVRWDIHMFPGGVGATAQGQMVEDNVVEIGLWFHEPGFEPKYKQDLSLYRLGDQADIVIPPHGYYMTQGFHSFDHPVRIDSWQPHGHLRMNAASFEIFYPETGRTEEISQVSKWSATWHHSHIYDSMSAPLVPTGAVLVLKQWYDNTADNPNNPDPDMWVVGGSRTGDEMTHNWLAVTNLDEEGYEELLAQRMLANANTD
;
A
#
# COMPACT_ATOMS: atom_id res chain seq x y z
N MET A 1 35.20 -69.55 -14.84
CA MET A 1 34.86 -68.51 -13.84
C MET A 1 33.80 -67.56 -14.45
N LYS A 2 32.53 -67.77 -14.11
CA LYS A 2 31.41 -66.99 -14.64
C LYS A 2 31.22 -65.76 -13.68
N LYS A 3 31.35 -64.56 -14.21
CA LYS A 3 31.05 -63.34 -13.47
C LYS A 3 29.54 -63.12 -13.50
N LEU A 4 28.92 -63.10 -12.33
CA LEU A 4 27.53 -62.81 -12.14
C LEU A 4 27.46 -61.27 -11.93
N SER A 5 26.86 -60.54 -12.91
CA SER A 5 26.61 -59.10 -12.77
C SER A 5 25.25 -58.92 -12.11
N LEU A 6 25.25 -58.39 -10.91
CA LEU A 6 24.04 -58.03 -10.18
C LEU A 6 23.62 -56.63 -10.65
N ALA A 7 22.52 -56.53 -11.39
CA ALA A 7 21.90 -55.26 -11.74
C ALA A 7 20.97 -54.82 -10.59
N ILE A 8 21.35 -53.77 -9.88
CA ILE A 8 20.48 -53.10 -8.88
C ILE A 8 19.58 -52.14 -9.66
N ALA A 9 18.31 -52.49 -9.76
CA ALA A 9 17.29 -51.57 -10.25
C ALA A 9 16.96 -50.58 -9.11
N LEU A 10 17.39 -49.30 -9.25
CA LEU A 10 16.88 -48.22 -8.43
C LEU A 10 15.43 -47.97 -8.87
N ALA A 11 14.48 -48.34 -8.03
CA ALA A 11 13.12 -47.89 -8.13
C ALA A 11 13.09 -46.42 -7.61
N CYS A 12 13.09 -45.45 -8.50
CA CYS A 12 12.66 -44.10 -8.18
C CYS A 12 11.14 -44.13 -7.92
N SER A 13 10.75 -44.22 -6.67
CA SER A 13 9.39 -43.84 -6.26
C SER A 13 9.28 -42.33 -6.43
N SER A 14 8.65 -41.90 -7.51
CA SER A 14 8.13 -40.54 -7.61
C SER A 14 7.08 -40.42 -6.52
N VAL A 15 7.39 -39.62 -5.49
CA VAL A 15 6.36 -39.07 -4.61
C VAL A 15 5.54 -38.17 -5.52
N VAL A 16 4.38 -38.65 -5.95
CA VAL A 16 3.37 -37.78 -6.56
C VAL A 16 2.90 -36.94 -5.39
N ALA A 17 3.29 -35.67 -5.34
CA ALA A 17 2.65 -34.72 -4.46
C ALA A 17 1.17 -34.70 -4.84
N ASP A 18 0.28 -34.87 -3.87
CA ASP A 18 -1.16 -34.75 -4.12
C ASP A 18 -1.42 -33.40 -4.76
N GLU A 19 -2.17 -33.41 -5.86
CA GLU A 19 -2.56 -32.16 -6.52
C GLU A 19 -3.42 -31.34 -5.55
N PRO A 20 -3.15 -30.03 -5.39
CA PRO A 20 -3.90 -29.20 -4.46
C PRO A 20 -5.39 -29.18 -4.81
N THR A 21 -6.22 -29.22 -3.78
CA THR A 21 -7.68 -29.10 -3.93
C THR A 21 -8.16 -27.85 -3.19
N TYR A 22 -9.42 -27.44 -3.43
CA TYR A 22 -9.96 -26.27 -2.74
C TYR A 22 -9.97 -26.48 -1.22
N THR A 23 -10.37 -27.66 -0.75
CA THR A 23 -10.42 -27.98 0.68
C THR A 23 -9.06 -28.33 1.30
N ASP A 24 -8.01 -28.46 0.47
CA ASP A 24 -6.66 -28.76 0.92
C ASP A 24 -5.71 -27.64 0.50
N GLY A 25 -5.74 -26.57 1.27
CA GLY A 25 -4.85 -25.41 1.20
C GLY A 25 -5.35 -24.24 0.34
N VAL A 26 -6.03 -24.46 -0.80
CA VAL A 26 -6.42 -23.33 -1.67
C VAL A 26 -7.46 -22.42 -1.03
N ALA A 27 -8.42 -22.98 -0.29
CA ALA A 27 -9.41 -22.18 0.44
C ALA A 27 -8.76 -21.27 1.49
N ASP A 28 -7.71 -21.74 2.17
CA ASP A 28 -6.99 -20.93 3.16
C ASP A 28 -6.27 -19.76 2.47
N ILE A 29 -5.63 -20.00 1.32
CA ILE A 29 -5.01 -18.93 0.52
C ILE A 29 -6.06 -17.88 0.11
N ILE A 30 -7.21 -18.32 -0.42
CA ILE A 30 -8.30 -17.43 -0.84
C ILE A 30 -8.87 -16.66 0.35
N ASN A 31 -9.14 -17.34 1.47
CA ASN A 31 -9.72 -16.74 2.67
C ASN A 31 -8.79 -15.67 3.29
N ASN A 32 -7.50 -15.95 3.35
CA ASN A 32 -6.53 -15.08 4.00
C ASN A 32 -6.12 -13.88 3.12
N ASN A 33 -6.15 -14.03 1.79
CA ASN A 33 -5.54 -13.02 0.90
C ASN A 33 -6.51 -12.40 -0.10
N CYS A 34 -7.68 -12.99 -0.35
CA CYS A 34 -8.60 -12.51 -1.39
C CYS A 34 -9.91 -11.98 -0.84
N VAL A 35 -10.53 -12.70 0.13
CA VAL A 35 -11.86 -12.40 0.67
C VAL A 35 -11.92 -11.04 1.33
N VAL A 36 -10.82 -10.53 1.88
CA VAL A 36 -10.77 -9.19 2.49
C VAL A 36 -11.30 -8.10 1.55
N CYS A 37 -11.06 -8.23 0.24
CA CYS A 37 -11.54 -7.32 -0.80
C CYS A 37 -12.72 -7.92 -1.61
N HIS A 38 -12.68 -9.24 -1.88
CA HIS A 38 -13.63 -9.97 -2.72
C HIS A 38 -14.77 -10.58 -1.87
N ARG A 39 -15.63 -9.73 -1.34
CA ARG A 39 -16.80 -10.08 -0.53
C ARG A 39 -17.91 -9.04 -0.72
N PRO A 40 -19.17 -9.30 -0.31
CA PRO A 40 -20.23 -8.31 -0.37
C PRO A 40 -19.86 -7.00 0.34
N GLY A 41 -20.01 -5.87 -0.33
CA GLY A 41 -19.61 -4.55 0.19
C GLY A 41 -18.13 -4.25 0.18
N GLY A 42 -17.28 -5.21 -0.20
CA GLY A 42 -15.86 -5.00 -0.42
C GLY A 42 -15.57 -4.30 -1.75
N ILE A 43 -14.31 -3.93 -1.98
CA ILE A 43 -13.88 -3.22 -3.19
C ILE A 43 -13.71 -4.13 -4.41
N GLY A 44 -13.59 -5.45 -4.21
CA GLY A 44 -13.48 -6.43 -5.29
C GLY A 44 -14.82 -6.62 -6.01
N PRO A 45 -14.85 -6.71 -7.37
CA PRO A 45 -16.10 -6.74 -8.14
C PRO A 45 -16.86 -8.07 -8.05
N MET A 46 -16.24 -9.14 -7.50
CA MET A 46 -16.85 -10.46 -7.30
C MET A 46 -16.56 -10.95 -5.88
N SER A 47 -17.45 -11.79 -5.31
CA SER A 47 -17.22 -12.45 -4.03
C SER A 47 -16.47 -13.76 -4.19
N PHE A 48 -15.63 -14.12 -3.20
CA PHE A 48 -14.86 -15.35 -3.12
C PHE A 48 -15.04 -16.08 -1.78
N GLU A 49 -16.18 -15.89 -1.12
CA GLU A 49 -16.46 -16.45 0.21
C GLU A 49 -16.68 -17.97 0.23
N ASN A 50 -16.86 -18.60 -0.94
CA ASN A 50 -17.03 -20.04 -1.07
C ASN A 50 -16.62 -20.54 -2.45
N TYR A 51 -16.49 -21.87 -2.56
CA TYR A 51 -16.05 -22.53 -3.79
C TYR A 51 -16.89 -22.18 -5.02
N ASP A 52 -18.22 -22.12 -4.88
CA ASP A 52 -19.10 -21.87 -6.03
C ASP A 52 -18.93 -20.43 -6.58
N GLN A 53 -18.50 -19.51 -5.72
CA GLN A 53 -18.14 -18.15 -6.12
C GLN A 53 -16.74 -18.08 -6.73
N VAL A 54 -15.77 -18.85 -6.21
CA VAL A 54 -14.36 -18.84 -6.67
C VAL A 54 -14.17 -19.58 -7.99
N ARG A 55 -14.75 -20.78 -8.09
CA ARG A 55 -14.49 -21.71 -9.22
C ARG A 55 -14.75 -21.12 -10.62
N PRO A 56 -15.83 -20.35 -10.88
CA PRO A 56 -16.05 -19.74 -12.19
C PRO A 56 -14.94 -18.77 -12.62
N TRP A 57 -14.22 -18.19 -11.66
CA TRP A 57 -13.14 -17.23 -11.88
C TRP A 57 -11.76 -17.86 -11.85
N ALA A 58 -11.64 -19.16 -11.57
CA ALA A 58 -10.36 -19.85 -11.41
C ALA A 58 -9.33 -19.55 -12.51
N PRO A 59 -9.67 -19.57 -13.83
CA PRO A 59 -8.69 -19.22 -14.86
C PRO A 59 -8.19 -17.77 -14.78
N LEU A 60 -9.06 -16.82 -14.42
CA LEU A 60 -8.68 -15.42 -14.24
C LEU A 60 -7.85 -15.23 -12.96
N ILE A 61 -8.21 -15.91 -11.87
CA ILE A 61 -7.44 -15.93 -10.62
C ILE A 61 -6.03 -16.44 -10.90
N GLN A 62 -5.90 -17.58 -11.59
CA GLN A 62 -4.60 -18.14 -11.98
C GLN A 62 -3.73 -17.12 -12.73
N MET A 63 -4.29 -16.47 -13.74
CA MET A 63 -3.58 -15.50 -14.55
C MET A 63 -3.10 -14.30 -13.70
N ARG A 64 -3.99 -13.74 -12.88
CA ARG A 64 -3.67 -12.57 -12.04
C ARG A 64 -2.67 -12.89 -10.94
N VAL A 65 -2.81 -14.05 -10.31
CA VAL A 65 -1.90 -14.51 -9.26
C VAL A 65 -0.51 -14.85 -9.83
N ALA A 66 -0.45 -15.59 -10.95
CA ALA A 66 0.81 -15.93 -11.61
C ALA A 66 1.59 -14.69 -12.06
N ASN A 67 0.89 -13.64 -12.51
CA ASN A 67 1.48 -12.37 -12.88
C ASN A 67 1.79 -11.45 -11.69
N ARG A 68 1.44 -11.85 -10.45
CA ARG A 68 1.53 -11.04 -9.24
C ARG A 68 0.76 -9.72 -9.34
N GLU A 69 -0.38 -9.73 -10.04
CA GLU A 69 -1.30 -8.61 -10.16
C GLU A 69 -2.36 -8.63 -9.03
N MET A 70 -2.59 -9.82 -8.46
CA MET A 70 -3.47 -10.06 -7.31
C MET A 70 -2.82 -11.02 -6.30
N PRO A 71 -2.90 -10.73 -5.00
CA PRO A 71 -3.36 -9.46 -4.40
C PRO A 71 -2.52 -8.26 -4.87
N PRO A 72 -3.12 -7.05 -4.95
CA PRO A 72 -2.43 -5.88 -5.46
C PRO A 72 -1.46 -5.32 -4.40
N TYR A 73 -0.23 -5.76 -4.42
CA TYR A 73 0.83 -5.28 -3.54
C TYR A 73 2.14 -5.27 -4.31
N SER A 74 2.57 -4.11 -4.76
CA SER A 74 3.62 -3.96 -5.77
C SER A 74 5.04 -3.93 -5.21
N TYR A 75 5.27 -4.36 -3.97
CA TYR A 75 6.59 -4.42 -3.35
C TYR A 75 7.37 -5.67 -3.78
N ASP A 76 8.65 -5.53 -4.12
CA ASP A 76 9.44 -6.62 -4.67
C ASP A 76 9.87 -7.64 -3.59
N HIS A 77 9.76 -8.93 -3.90
CA HIS A 77 10.23 -9.97 -3.02
C HIS A 77 11.77 -10.07 -3.03
N GLY A 78 12.34 -10.27 -1.85
CA GLY A 78 13.77 -10.55 -1.69
C GLY A 78 14.70 -9.35 -1.94
N ILE A 79 14.16 -8.16 -2.09
CA ILE A 79 14.91 -6.91 -2.22
C ILE A 79 14.62 -6.02 -1.02
N GLY A 80 15.68 -5.59 -0.33
CA GLY A 80 15.57 -4.73 0.84
C GLY A 80 14.84 -5.37 2.02
N ILE A 81 14.13 -4.55 2.78
CA ILE A 81 13.39 -4.97 3.98
C ILE A 81 12.13 -5.70 3.56
N GLN A 82 11.91 -6.89 4.09
CA GLN A 82 10.76 -7.72 3.77
C GLN A 82 9.70 -7.77 4.89
N ASP A 83 10.06 -7.35 6.10
CA ASP A 83 9.15 -7.33 7.24
C ASP A 83 8.27 -6.07 7.16
N LEU A 84 7.07 -6.23 6.61
CA LEU A 84 6.11 -5.17 6.38
C LEU A 84 4.82 -5.45 7.15
N GLU A 85 4.27 -4.41 7.76
CA GLU A 85 2.95 -4.47 8.37
C GLU A 85 1.86 -4.56 7.29
N GLY A 86 0.92 -5.49 7.48
CA GLY A 86 -0.19 -5.66 6.55
C GLY A 86 0.23 -6.15 5.16
N ASP A 87 1.32 -6.90 5.06
CA ASP A 87 1.78 -7.53 3.82
C ASP A 87 0.87 -8.69 3.45
N TRP A 88 0.18 -8.57 2.32
CA TRP A 88 -0.68 -9.63 1.76
C TRP A 88 -0.17 -10.21 0.45
N ARG A 89 1.12 -10.03 0.15
CA ARG A 89 1.75 -10.70 -0.99
C ARG A 89 1.70 -12.21 -0.81
N LEU A 90 1.38 -12.92 -1.88
CA LEU A 90 1.46 -14.37 -1.88
C LEU A 90 2.91 -14.84 -1.95
N THR A 91 3.23 -15.89 -1.20
CA THR A 91 4.48 -16.62 -1.36
C THR A 91 4.52 -17.33 -2.72
N GLN A 92 5.69 -17.76 -3.17
CA GLN A 92 5.77 -18.54 -4.41
C GLN A 92 5.04 -19.89 -4.26
N GLU A 93 5.03 -20.47 -3.07
CA GLU A 93 4.31 -21.71 -2.77
C GLU A 93 2.79 -21.53 -2.88
N ASP A 94 2.25 -20.42 -2.38
CA ASP A 94 0.82 -20.09 -2.54
C ASP A 94 0.45 -19.89 -4.00
N ILE A 95 1.29 -19.16 -4.74
CA ILE A 95 1.10 -18.96 -6.19
C ILE A 95 1.08 -20.30 -6.92
N ASP A 96 2.07 -21.15 -6.67
CA ASP A 96 2.18 -22.46 -7.30
C ASP A 96 0.98 -23.36 -6.94
N SER A 97 0.51 -23.30 -5.69
CA SER A 97 -0.66 -24.04 -5.22
C SER A 97 -1.93 -23.62 -5.97
N VAL A 98 -2.18 -22.33 -6.10
CA VAL A 98 -3.33 -21.80 -6.86
C VAL A 98 -3.22 -22.17 -8.35
N VAL A 99 -2.04 -22.01 -8.94
CA VAL A 99 -1.80 -22.34 -10.36
C VAL A 99 -2.01 -23.83 -10.65
N ASN A 100 -1.46 -24.69 -9.79
CA ASN A 100 -1.59 -26.13 -9.93
C ASN A 100 -3.04 -26.60 -9.72
N TRP A 101 -3.73 -26.04 -8.73
CA TRP A 101 -5.15 -26.28 -8.51
C TRP A 101 -6.00 -25.99 -9.76
N VAL A 102 -5.77 -24.84 -10.40
CA VAL A 102 -6.51 -24.50 -11.64
C VAL A 102 -6.16 -25.42 -12.79
N ASN A 103 -4.87 -25.77 -12.95
CA ASN A 103 -4.41 -26.71 -13.98
C ASN A 103 -5.01 -28.11 -13.79
N ALA A 104 -5.29 -28.53 -12.55
CA ALA A 104 -5.97 -29.79 -12.22
C ALA A 104 -7.50 -29.74 -12.47
N GLY A 105 -8.03 -28.60 -12.97
CA GLY A 105 -9.45 -28.41 -13.23
C GLY A 105 -10.23 -27.80 -12.08
N ALA A 106 -9.53 -27.21 -11.13
CA ALA A 106 -10.06 -26.57 -9.94
C ALA A 106 -10.98 -27.49 -9.10
N PRO A 107 -10.50 -28.68 -8.65
CA PRO A 107 -11.31 -29.62 -7.90
C PRO A 107 -11.67 -29.08 -6.50
N TYR A 108 -12.86 -29.49 -5.99
CA TYR A 108 -13.28 -29.15 -4.64
C TYR A 108 -12.42 -29.85 -3.58
N GLY A 109 -12.19 -31.14 -3.76
CA GLY A 109 -11.51 -32.00 -2.79
C GLY A 109 -12.46 -32.80 -1.91
N ASP A 110 -12.20 -32.86 -0.62
CA ASP A 110 -13.00 -33.62 0.33
C ASP A 110 -14.35 -32.93 0.57
N THR A 111 -15.46 -33.63 0.24
CA THR A 111 -16.82 -33.11 0.40
C THR A 111 -17.31 -33.06 1.84
N ASP A 112 -16.63 -33.77 2.73
CA ASP A 112 -16.95 -33.75 4.18
C ASP A 112 -16.28 -32.58 4.91
N THR A 113 -15.34 -31.92 4.27
CA THR A 113 -14.65 -30.72 4.80
C THR A 113 -15.47 -29.46 4.53
N LEU A 114 -15.94 -28.82 5.59
CA LEU A 114 -16.64 -27.56 5.50
C LEU A 114 -15.64 -26.40 5.53
N ILE A 115 -15.62 -25.62 4.45
CA ILE A 115 -14.86 -24.37 4.38
C ILE A 115 -15.77 -23.22 4.82
N THR A 116 -15.35 -22.51 5.84
CA THR A 116 -16.06 -21.32 6.34
C THR A 116 -15.27 -20.07 5.96
N PRO A 117 -15.93 -19.04 5.38
CA PRO A 117 -15.24 -17.77 5.11
C PRO A 117 -14.80 -17.13 6.43
N PRO A 118 -13.73 -16.31 6.40
CA PRO A 118 -13.26 -15.62 7.60
C PRO A 118 -14.32 -14.65 8.12
N ASP A 119 -14.39 -14.52 9.45
CA ASP A 119 -15.21 -13.49 10.11
C ASP A 119 -14.47 -12.14 10.01
N LEU A 120 -14.75 -11.41 8.96
CA LEU A 120 -14.12 -10.12 8.69
C LEU A 120 -15.05 -8.98 9.12
N PRO A 121 -14.50 -7.88 9.64
CA PRO A 121 -15.27 -6.67 9.94
C PRO A 121 -16.09 -6.19 8.73
N ASP A 122 -17.25 -5.57 8.98
CA ASP A 122 -18.06 -4.96 7.91
C ASP A 122 -17.19 -4.00 7.08
N PRO A 123 -17.18 -4.11 5.73
CA PRO A 123 -16.36 -3.23 4.89
C PRO A 123 -16.68 -1.74 5.04
N THR A 124 -17.86 -1.40 5.54
CA THR A 124 -18.27 -0.01 5.82
C THR A 124 -17.73 0.51 7.15
N GLU A 125 -17.32 -0.38 8.06
CA GLU A 125 -16.74 0.00 9.35
C GLU A 125 -15.30 0.50 9.21
N TRP A 126 -14.81 1.16 10.24
CA TRP A 126 -13.41 1.58 10.35
C TRP A 126 -12.51 0.35 10.60
N ASN A 127 -11.41 0.28 9.87
CA ASN A 127 -10.53 -0.89 9.92
C ASN A 127 -9.91 -1.14 11.31
N PHE A 128 -9.67 -0.07 12.06
CA PHE A 128 -9.12 -0.15 13.42
C PHE A 128 -10.19 -0.20 14.52
N ALA A 129 -11.48 -0.29 14.15
CA ALA A 129 -12.56 -0.27 15.14
C ALA A 129 -12.56 -1.53 16.05
N ALA A 130 -12.08 -2.67 15.55
CA ALA A 130 -11.94 -3.88 16.33
C ALA A 130 -10.89 -3.75 17.45
N ASP A 131 -9.79 -3.02 17.16
CA ASP A 131 -8.65 -2.87 18.08
C ASP A 131 -8.83 -1.70 19.05
N PHE A 132 -9.41 -0.58 18.57
CA PHE A 132 -9.43 0.69 19.31
C PHE A 132 -10.84 1.25 19.54
N GLY A 133 -11.90 0.57 19.10
CA GLY A 133 -13.25 1.14 19.06
C GLY A 133 -13.42 2.15 17.93
N GLN A 134 -14.52 2.90 17.96
CA GLN A 134 -14.77 3.95 16.97
C GLN A 134 -13.72 5.08 17.06
N PRO A 135 -13.44 5.81 15.96
CA PRO A 135 -12.53 6.94 16.01
C PRO A 135 -12.89 7.95 17.10
N THR A 136 -11.89 8.46 17.79
CA THR A 136 -12.07 9.52 18.79
C THR A 136 -12.59 10.81 18.15
N LEU A 137 -12.22 11.04 16.88
CA LEU A 137 -12.66 12.18 16.09
C LEU A 137 -12.89 11.75 14.64
N ILE A 138 -14.02 12.17 14.05
CA ILE A 138 -14.30 12.01 12.63
C ILE A 138 -14.45 13.40 12.02
N ILE A 139 -13.71 13.66 10.94
CA ILE A 139 -13.77 14.95 10.22
C ILE A 139 -14.22 14.63 8.79
N PRO A 140 -15.47 14.96 8.42
CA PRO A 140 -15.97 14.76 7.06
C PRO A 140 -15.47 15.83 6.10
N SER A 141 -15.38 15.49 4.83
CA SER A 141 -15.30 16.46 3.74
C SER A 141 -16.64 17.22 3.58
N VAL A 142 -16.60 18.31 2.82
CA VAL A 142 -17.85 18.93 2.32
C VAL A 142 -18.49 17.96 1.31
N PRO A 143 -19.80 17.67 1.40
CA PRO A 143 -20.50 16.84 0.43
C PRO A 143 -20.39 17.38 -1.00
N LEU A 144 -20.29 16.47 -1.97
CA LEU A 144 -20.23 16.80 -3.39
C LEU A 144 -20.99 15.76 -4.22
N ASP A 145 -21.79 16.25 -5.17
CA ASP A 145 -22.44 15.42 -6.17
C ASP A 145 -21.50 15.12 -7.33
N ILE A 146 -21.38 13.84 -7.69
CA ILE A 146 -20.53 13.38 -8.77
C ILE A 146 -21.42 12.93 -9.93
N PRO A 147 -21.30 13.56 -11.12
CA PRO A 147 -22.14 13.23 -12.27
C PRO A 147 -21.89 11.80 -12.77
N ALA A 148 -22.87 11.25 -13.47
CA ALA A 148 -22.79 9.90 -14.04
C ALA A 148 -21.64 9.71 -15.04
N ASN A 149 -21.17 10.78 -15.66
CA ASN A 149 -20.05 10.78 -16.58
C ASN A 149 -19.38 12.16 -16.59
N GLY A 150 -18.17 12.23 -17.09
CA GLY A 150 -17.41 13.48 -17.17
C GLY A 150 -15.91 13.21 -17.12
N ASN A 151 -15.16 14.30 -17.03
CA ASN A 151 -13.71 14.26 -16.80
C ASN A 151 -13.42 14.06 -15.32
N ASP A 152 -12.19 13.74 -15.01
CA ASP A 152 -11.65 13.75 -13.64
C ASP A 152 -12.04 15.02 -12.91
N MET A 153 -12.42 14.89 -11.66
CA MET A 153 -12.82 16.00 -10.80
C MET A 153 -11.91 16.08 -9.58
N TRP A 154 -11.53 17.32 -9.21
CA TRP A 154 -10.80 17.59 -7.98
C TRP A 154 -11.64 18.50 -7.08
N HIS A 155 -11.91 18.04 -5.86
CA HIS A 155 -12.62 18.79 -4.86
C HIS A 155 -11.68 19.22 -3.73
N LYS A 156 -11.34 20.52 -3.72
CA LYS A 156 -10.39 21.12 -2.75
C LYS A 156 -11.13 22.06 -1.84
N HIS A 157 -11.09 21.79 -0.56
CA HIS A 157 -11.75 22.61 0.45
C HIS A 157 -11.08 22.46 1.82
N ILE A 158 -11.43 23.31 2.76
CA ILE A 158 -10.91 23.33 4.12
C ILE A 158 -12.08 23.18 5.07
N VAL A 159 -11.93 22.33 6.09
CA VAL A 159 -12.91 22.11 7.15
C VAL A 159 -12.26 22.28 8.51
N ASP A 160 -13.00 22.78 9.48
CA ASP A 160 -12.54 22.88 10.86
C ASP A 160 -12.49 21.51 11.52
N SER A 161 -11.43 21.23 12.27
CA SER A 161 -11.32 19.98 13.01
C SER A 161 -12.05 19.98 14.34
N GLY A 162 -12.26 21.16 14.94
CA GLY A 162 -12.78 21.30 16.29
C GLY A 162 -11.79 20.93 17.41
N VAL A 163 -10.54 20.62 17.08
CA VAL A 163 -9.49 20.26 18.06
C VAL A 163 -8.95 21.55 18.69
N THR A 164 -8.99 21.65 20.02
CA THR A 164 -8.60 22.87 20.77
C THR A 164 -7.28 22.74 21.52
N GLU A 165 -6.68 21.57 21.54
CA GLU A 165 -5.38 21.26 22.18
C GLU A 165 -4.60 20.29 21.31
N ASP A 166 -3.28 20.30 21.39
CA ASP A 166 -2.43 19.35 20.67
C ASP A 166 -2.74 17.91 21.10
N LYS A 167 -2.89 17.02 20.12
CA LYS A 167 -3.17 15.60 20.36
C LYS A 167 -2.19 14.72 19.60
N CYS A 168 -1.82 13.61 20.22
CA CYS A 168 -1.01 12.57 19.58
C CYS A 168 -1.90 11.57 18.87
N ILE A 169 -1.73 11.43 17.57
CA ILE A 169 -2.41 10.42 16.75
C ILE A 169 -1.82 9.05 17.08
N LYS A 170 -2.69 8.08 17.37
CA LYS A 170 -2.38 6.66 17.55
C LYS A 170 -2.66 5.87 16.28
N ALA A 171 -3.77 6.17 15.63
CA ALA A 171 -4.15 5.60 14.35
C ALA A 171 -4.93 6.61 13.52
N ILE A 172 -4.86 6.47 12.20
CA ILE A 172 -5.53 7.37 11.26
C ILE A 172 -5.98 6.59 10.03
N GLN A 173 -7.20 6.87 9.57
CA GLN A 173 -7.74 6.29 8.35
C GLN A 173 -8.58 7.32 7.61
N VAL A 174 -8.46 7.38 6.27
CA VAL A 174 -9.40 8.10 5.41
C VAL A 174 -10.29 7.09 4.70
N LYS A 175 -11.58 7.37 4.64
CA LYS A 175 -12.57 6.46 4.06
C LYS A 175 -13.67 7.22 3.33
N PRO A 176 -13.88 6.97 2.01
CA PRO A 176 -15.10 7.37 1.32
C PRO A 176 -16.29 6.59 1.89
N ARG A 177 -17.47 7.23 1.94
CA ARG A 177 -18.69 6.64 2.47
C ARG A 177 -19.67 6.25 1.39
N GLY A 178 -20.36 5.13 1.60
CA GLY A 178 -21.41 4.64 0.71
C GLY A 178 -20.91 4.50 -0.73
N GLU A 179 -21.67 5.02 -1.68
CA GLU A 179 -21.36 4.97 -3.11
C GLU A 179 -20.14 5.80 -3.53
N ALA A 180 -19.70 6.74 -2.68
CA ALA A 180 -18.46 7.49 -2.86
C ALA A 180 -17.23 6.59 -3.04
N GLN A 181 -17.23 5.41 -2.41
CA GLN A 181 -16.16 4.43 -2.51
C GLN A 181 -15.90 3.97 -3.95
N ALA A 182 -16.93 3.97 -4.79
CA ALA A 182 -16.82 3.56 -6.18
C ALA A 182 -16.28 4.65 -7.14
N VAL A 183 -16.25 5.91 -6.70
CA VAL A 183 -15.90 7.05 -7.56
C VAL A 183 -14.70 7.87 -7.05
N VAL A 184 -14.35 7.75 -5.79
CA VAL A 184 -13.16 8.40 -5.22
C VAL A 184 -11.92 7.58 -5.56
N HIS A 185 -11.04 8.16 -6.37
CA HIS A 185 -9.78 7.52 -6.76
C HIS A 185 -8.74 7.64 -5.63
N HIS A 186 -8.50 8.87 -5.13
CA HIS A 186 -7.73 9.12 -3.93
C HIS A 186 -8.20 10.40 -3.22
N ALA A 187 -7.88 10.53 -1.95
CA ALA A 187 -8.21 11.70 -1.16
C ALA A 187 -7.08 12.03 -0.18
N ASN A 188 -6.39 13.12 -0.45
CA ASN A 188 -5.35 13.65 0.44
C ASN A 188 -5.97 14.52 1.53
N SER A 189 -5.54 14.29 2.77
CA SER A 189 -5.85 15.15 3.92
C SER A 189 -4.57 15.77 4.44
N ASN A 190 -4.55 17.09 4.51
CA ASN A 190 -3.40 17.86 4.99
C ASN A 190 -3.80 18.75 6.16
N LEU A 191 -2.88 18.97 7.07
CA LEU A 191 -3.03 20.03 8.07
C LEU A 191 -3.11 21.38 7.37
N TYR A 192 -3.95 22.25 7.89
CA TYR A 192 -4.03 23.65 7.48
C TYR A 192 -4.03 24.53 8.73
N ILE A 193 -2.96 25.32 8.91
CA ILE A 193 -2.67 26.04 10.14
C ILE A 193 -2.34 27.49 9.77
N ASP A 194 -2.98 28.46 10.43
CA ASP A 194 -2.74 29.90 10.23
C ASP A 194 -2.77 30.33 8.75
N GLY A 195 -3.69 29.77 7.98
CA GLY A 195 -3.85 30.12 6.58
C GLY A 195 -2.84 29.45 5.62
N GLN A 196 -2.05 28.50 6.10
CA GLN A 196 -1.03 27.79 5.32
C GLN A 196 -1.22 26.28 5.39
N GLN A 197 -0.87 25.60 4.30
CA GLN A 197 -0.83 24.14 4.27
C GLN A 197 0.37 23.64 5.06
N GLY A 198 0.09 22.79 6.05
CA GLY A 198 1.07 22.04 6.82
C GLY A 198 1.38 20.67 6.22
N GLY A 199 1.87 19.77 7.06
CA GLY A 199 2.16 18.38 6.69
C GLY A 199 0.92 17.60 6.27
N MET A 200 1.14 16.49 5.58
CA MET A 200 0.10 15.53 5.26
C MET A 200 -0.33 14.79 6.53
N LEU A 201 -1.63 14.57 6.69
CA LEU A 201 -2.17 13.69 7.73
C LEU A 201 -2.15 12.25 7.28
N THR A 202 -2.83 11.97 6.19
CA THR A 202 -2.85 10.69 5.49
C THR A 202 -3.56 10.83 4.15
N GLU A 203 -3.50 9.78 3.34
CA GLU A 203 -4.21 9.66 2.06
C GLU A 203 -5.16 8.47 2.11
N TYR A 204 -6.32 8.61 1.49
CA TYR A 204 -7.07 7.47 0.97
C TYR A 204 -6.57 7.16 -0.42
N ALA A 205 -6.30 5.89 -0.67
CA ALA A 205 -6.17 5.32 -2.00
C ALA A 205 -6.74 3.90 -1.95
N MET A 206 -7.14 3.34 -3.09
CA MET A 206 -7.64 1.96 -3.14
C MET A 206 -6.57 1.01 -2.60
N GLY A 207 -6.98 0.11 -1.70
CA GLY A 207 -6.09 -0.86 -1.04
C GLY A 207 -5.34 -0.33 0.18
N LYS A 208 -5.38 0.96 0.49
CA LYS A 208 -4.76 1.49 1.70
C LYS A 208 -5.65 1.22 2.92
N TRP A 209 -5.09 0.50 3.91
CA TRP A 209 -5.82 0.09 5.12
C TRP A 209 -6.02 1.22 6.14
N GLY A 210 -5.12 2.17 6.17
CA GLY A 210 -4.94 3.20 7.18
C GLY A 210 -3.51 3.15 7.71
N GLU A 211 -3.22 3.94 8.72
CA GLU A 211 -1.88 4.02 9.29
C GLU A 211 -1.93 3.91 10.81
N LEU A 212 -1.06 3.08 11.36
CA LEU A 212 -0.75 3.02 12.79
C LEU A 212 0.51 3.86 13.05
N VAL A 213 0.47 4.65 14.11
CA VAL A 213 1.66 5.34 14.61
C VAL A 213 2.26 4.44 15.69
N PRO A 214 3.58 4.19 15.70
CA PRO A 214 4.23 3.36 16.72
C PRO A 214 3.92 3.84 18.14
N ASN A 215 3.76 2.91 19.09
CA ASN A 215 3.24 3.20 20.44
C ASN A 215 4.04 4.25 21.21
N GLU A 216 5.35 4.37 20.98
CA GLU A 216 6.23 5.34 21.65
C GLU A 216 6.33 6.68 20.92
N VAL A 217 5.57 6.85 19.84
CA VAL A 217 5.68 7.97 18.89
C VAL A 217 4.44 8.84 18.91
N CYS A 218 4.61 10.14 18.79
CA CYS A 218 3.53 11.10 18.57
C CYS A 218 3.61 11.70 17.16
N ARG A 219 2.60 11.42 16.33
CA ARG A 219 2.28 12.26 15.18
C ARG A 219 1.29 13.31 15.66
N VAL A 220 1.72 14.55 15.71
CA VAL A 220 0.94 15.65 16.33
C VAL A 220 -0.20 16.08 15.43
N PHE A 221 -1.41 16.12 15.99
CA PHE A 221 -2.52 16.90 15.44
C PHE A 221 -2.59 18.21 16.25
N PRO A 222 -2.21 19.36 15.66
CA PRO A 222 -2.09 20.61 16.40
C PRO A 222 -3.45 21.18 16.81
N ALA A 223 -3.45 21.94 17.91
CA ALA A 223 -4.59 22.73 18.33
C ALA A 223 -5.03 23.73 17.24
N ASN A 224 -6.34 23.85 17.05
CA ASN A 224 -6.97 24.75 16.07
C ASN A 224 -6.56 24.48 14.60
N ALA A 225 -5.92 23.35 14.32
CA ALA A 225 -5.65 22.98 12.95
C ALA A 225 -6.95 22.64 12.21
N GLN A 226 -7.03 23.08 10.98
CA GLN A 226 -8.05 22.69 10.01
C GLN A 226 -7.53 21.53 9.14
N VAL A 227 -8.43 20.85 8.47
CA VAL A 227 -8.08 19.83 7.46
C VAL A 227 -8.35 20.40 6.07
N ARG A 228 -7.29 20.45 5.26
CA ARG A 228 -7.40 20.76 3.84
C ARG A 228 -7.48 19.46 3.05
N TRP A 229 -8.63 19.27 2.43
CA TRP A 229 -8.90 18.15 1.54
C TRP A 229 -8.42 18.46 0.12
N ASP A 230 -7.96 17.41 -0.57
CA ASP A 230 -7.73 17.36 -2.02
C ASP A 230 -8.22 15.99 -2.50
N ILE A 231 -9.47 15.95 -2.96
CA ILE A 231 -10.17 14.70 -3.31
C ILE A 231 -10.23 14.59 -4.82
N HIS A 232 -9.67 13.53 -5.37
CA HIS A 232 -9.72 13.17 -6.78
C HIS A 232 -10.80 12.13 -7.03
N MET A 233 -11.71 12.44 -7.93
CA MET A 233 -12.86 11.61 -8.26
C MET A 233 -12.90 11.32 -9.75
N PHE A 234 -13.31 10.11 -10.09
CA PHE A 234 -13.41 9.65 -11.48
C PHE A 234 -14.86 9.28 -11.82
N PRO A 235 -15.63 10.18 -12.48
CA PRO A 235 -16.97 9.91 -12.95
C PRO A 235 -16.99 8.87 -14.08
N GLY A 236 -18.00 7.99 -14.10
CA GLY A 236 -18.25 7.08 -15.22
C GLY A 236 -17.38 5.81 -15.27
N GLY A 237 -16.46 5.63 -14.33
CA GLY A 237 -15.54 4.49 -14.34
C GLY A 237 -16.10 3.21 -13.73
N VAL A 238 -16.75 3.31 -12.59
CA VAL A 238 -17.18 2.17 -11.75
C VAL A 238 -18.43 2.50 -10.93
N GLY A 239 -19.05 1.48 -10.36
CA GLY A 239 -20.18 1.62 -9.43
C GLY A 239 -21.41 2.30 -10.07
N ALA A 240 -22.05 3.19 -9.34
CA ALA A 240 -23.28 3.90 -9.76
C ALA A 240 -23.06 4.72 -11.04
N THR A 241 -21.92 5.39 -11.17
CA THR A 241 -21.60 6.19 -12.37
C THR A 241 -21.42 5.31 -13.61
N ALA A 242 -20.87 4.10 -13.48
CA ALA A 242 -20.79 3.13 -14.58
C ALA A 242 -22.17 2.68 -15.07
N GLN A 243 -23.21 2.79 -14.23
CA GLN A 243 -24.60 2.51 -14.56
C GLN A 243 -25.35 3.75 -15.08
N GLY A 244 -24.65 4.87 -15.26
CA GLY A 244 -25.24 6.13 -15.71
C GLY A 244 -26.02 6.88 -14.61
N GLN A 245 -25.68 6.63 -13.34
CA GLN A 245 -26.29 7.29 -12.18
C GLN A 245 -25.32 8.32 -11.58
N MET A 246 -25.87 9.41 -11.07
CA MET A 246 -25.12 10.38 -10.27
C MET A 246 -24.94 9.83 -8.86
N VAL A 247 -23.79 10.05 -8.25
CA VAL A 247 -23.54 9.82 -6.82
C VAL A 247 -23.79 11.12 -6.10
N GLU A 248 -24.87 11.17 -5.33
CA GLU A 248 -25.25 12.34 -4.55
C GLU A 248 -24.60 12.33 -3.17
N ASP A 249 -24.38 13.50 -2.59
CA ASP A 249 -23.85 13.67 -1.23
C ASP A 249 -22.56 12.87 -0.96
N ASN A 250 -21.66 12.77 -1.97
CA ASN A 250 -20.39 12.09 -1.81
C ASN A 250 -19.56 12.71 -0.68
N VAL A 251 -19.24 11.93 0.34
CA VAL A 251 -18.45 12.34 1.50
C VAL A 251 -17.27 11.41 1.68
N VAL A 252 -16.10 12.01 1.94
CA VAL A 252 -14.90 11.32 2.43
C VAL A 252 -14.67 11.72 3.87
N GLU A 253 -14.40 10.77 4.74
CA GLU A 253 -14.18 11.03 6.16
C GLU A 253 -12.76 10.62 6.56
N ILE A 254 -12.17 11.40 7.48
CA ILE A 254 -10.96 11.02 8.20
C ILE A 254 -11.34 10.64 9.62
N GLY A 255 -10.99 9.41 10.03
CA GLY A 255 -11.10 8.91 11.39
C GLY A 255 -9.75 8.98 12.09
N LEU A 256 -9.74 9.55 13.28
CA LEU A 256 -8.58 9.76 14.10
C LEU A 256 -8.76 9.07 15.45
N TRP A 257 -7.81 8.26 15.84
CA TRP A 257 -7.69 7.71 17.20
C TRP A 257 -6.51 8.39 17.86
N PHE A 258 -6.79 9.05 18.98
CA PHE A 258 -5.77 9.73 19.76
C PHE A 258 -5.33 8.88 20.95
N HIS A 259 -4.10 9.08 21.40
CA HIS A 259 -3.65 8.56 22.67
C HIS A 259 -4.42 9.22 23.81
N GLU A 260 -4.53 8.50 24.93
CA GLU A 260 -5.19 9.00 26.14
C GLU A 260 -4.47 10.23 26.71
N PRO A 261 -5.19 11.12 27.42
CA PRO A 261 -4.58 12.24 28.11
C PRO A 261 -3.47 11.79 29.06
N GLY A 262 -2.34 12.47 29.00
CA GLY A 262 -1.15 12.12 29.80
C GLY A 262 -0.20 11.14 29.11
N PHE A 263 -0.43 10.82 27.85
CA PHE A 263 0.55 10.10 27.05
C PHE A 263 1.83 10.92 26.86
N GLU A 264 2.96 10.34 27.23
CA GLU A 264 4.28 10.94 27.09
C GLU A 264 5.03 10.21 25.96
N PRO A 265 5.05 10.78 24.75
CA PRO A 265 5.77 10.18 23.64
C PRO A 265 7.29 10.26 23.84
N LYS A 266 8.00 9.22 23.50
CA LYS A 266 9.46 9.22 23.44
C LYS A 266 9.96 9.99 22.20
N TYR A 267 9.24 9.86 21.08
CA TYR A 267 9.64 10.42 19.79
C TYR A 267 8.48 11.15 19.11
N LYS A 268 8.83 11.98 18.12
CA LYS A 268 7.87 12.64 17.23
C LYS A 268 8.02 12.12 15.81
N GLN A 269 6.89 12.02 15.10
CA GLN A 269 6.83 11.56 13.72
C GLN A 269 6.17 12.61 12.83
N ASP A 270 6.72 12.77 11.63
CA ASP A 270 6.15 13.55 10.55
C ASP A 270 5.87 12.66 9.33
N LEU A 271 4.76 12.90 8.63
CA LEU A 271 4.54 12.35 7.30
C LEU A 271 4.92 13.42 6.27
N SER A 272 6.09 13.24 5.67
CA SER A 272 6.71 14.26 4.83
C SER A 272 6.79 13.84 3.37
N LEU A 273 6.63 14.80 2.48
CA LEU A 273 6.79 14.65 1.04
C LEU A 273 8.24 14.91 0.63
N TYR A 274 8.85 13.90 0.04
CA TYR A 274 10.18 13.99 -0.58
C TYR A 274 10.03 13.94 -2.10
N ARG A 275 10.40 15.02 -2.78
CA ARG A 275 10.35 15.13 -4.24
C ARG A 275 11.69 14.77 -4.86
N LEU A 276 11.62 14.18 -6.06
CA LEU A 276 12.79 13.87 -6.87
C LEU A 276 13.03 15.03 -7.85
N GLY A 277 13.82 16.02 -7.44
CA GLY A 277 14.02 17.23 -8.22
C GLY A 277 12.79 18.15 -8.29
N ASP A 278 12.78 19.10 -9.22
CA ASP A 278 11.61 19.92 -9.51
C ASP A 278 10.64 19.15 -10.42
N GLN A 279 9.37 19.10 -10.03
CA GLN A 279 8.32 18.50 -10.85
C GLN A 279 8.25 19.15 -12.25
N ALA A 280 8.58 20.42 -12.36
CA ALA A 280 8.64 21.13 -13.64
C ALA A 280 9.73 20.61 -14.59
N ASP A 281 10.72 19.88 -14.08
CA ASP A 281 11.81 19.31 -14.89
C ASP A 281 11.41 17.98 -15.54
N ILE A 282 10.26 17.42 -15.21
CA ILE A 282 9.77 16.19 -15.84
C ILE A 282 9.39 16.51 -17.29
N VAL A 283 10.14 15.95 -18.24
CA VAL A 283 9.84 16.00 -19.68
C VAL A 283 10.13 14.64 -20.30
N ILE A 284 9.08 13.85 -20.53
CA ILE A 284 9.22 12.50 -21.08
C ILE A 284 8.85 12.51 -22.55
N PRO A 285 9.76 12.14 -23.45
CA PRO A 285 9.50 12.15 -24.89
C PRO A 285 8.52 11.05 -25.30
N PRO A 286 7.82 11.21 -26.45
CA PRO A 286 7.08 10.13 -27.07
C PRO A 286 7.93 8.87 -27.22
N HIS A 287 7.34 7.70 -26.97
CA HIS A 287 7.97 6.38 -27.04
C HIS A 287 9.27 6.25 -26.22
N GLY A 288 9.47 7.10 -25.22
CA GLY A 288 10.69 7.16 -24.44
C GLY A 288 10.52 6.64 -23.01
N TYR A 289 11.67 6.31 -22.44
CA TYR A 289 11.83 6.06 -21.01
C TYR A 289 12.42 7.28 -20.32
N TYR A 290 12.08 7.45 -19.05
CA TYR A 290 12.64 8.51 -18.22
C TYR A 290 12.95 7.96 -16.82
N MET A 291 14.00 8.46 -16.20
CA MET A 291 14.33 8.15 -14.81
C MET A 291 14.73 9.43 -14.11
N THR A 292 14.25 9.60 -12.90
CA THR A 292 14.67 10.70 -12.04
C THR A 292 15.06 10.18 -10.66
N GLN A 293 15.87 10.97 -9.96
CA GLN A 293 16.32 10.66 -8.61
C GLN A 293 16.37 11.92 -7.76
N GLY A 294 16.19 11.73 -6.46
CA GLY A 294 16.31 12.78 -5.45
C GLY A 294 17.15 12.31 -4.29
N PHE A 295 17.77 13.27 -3.62
CA PHE A 295 18.65 13.04 -2.49
C PHE A 295 18.18 13.85 -1.30
N HIS A 296 18.20 13.23 -0.13
CA HIS A 296 17.87 13.91 1.11
C HIS A 296 18.75 13.39 2.26
N SER A 297 19.19 14.29 3.14
CA SER A 297 19.92 13.93 4.35
C SER A 297 19.31 14.63 5.56
N PHE A 298 19.45 14.02 6.72
CA PHE A 298 19.01 14.55 7.98
C PHE A 298 20.20 15.08 8.80
N ASP A 299 19.95 16.14 9.57
CA ASP A 299 20.92 16.72 10.51
C ASP A 299 20.87 16.06 11.91
N HIS A 300 20.00 15.05 12.06
CA HIS A 300 19.84 14.20 13.24
C HIS A 300 19.47 12.78 12.79
N PRO A 301 19.60 11.76 13.64
CA PRO A 301 19.18 10.41 13.28
C PRO A 301 17.67 10.31 13.13
N VAL A 302 17.20 9.42 12.25
CA VAL A 302 15.78 9.16 12.07
C VAL A 302 15.50 7.67 11.90
N ARG A 303 14.24 7.28 12.15
CA ARG A 303 13.66 6.00 11.69
C ARG A 303 12.62 6.29 10.61
N ILE A 304 12.70 5.55 9.52
CA ILE A 304 11.71 5.64 8.45
C ILE A 304 10.67 4.55 8.68
N ASP A 305 9.46 4.93 9.11
CA ASP A 305 8.42 3.96 9.47
C ASP A 305 7.59 3.49 8.28
N SER A 306 7.50 4.30 7.22
CA SER A 306 6.84 3.90 5.97
C SER A 306 7.37 4.64 4.75
N TRP A 307 7.16 4.01 3.58
CA TRP A 307 7.46 4.58 2.27
C TRP A 307 6.29 4.38 1.32
N GLN A 308 5.85 5.45 0.65
CA GLN A 308 4.83 5.43 -0.38
C GLN A 308 5.32 6.18 -1.62
N PRO A 309 5.79 5.48 -2.67
CA PRO A 309 6.10 6.10 -3.95
C PRO A 309 4.82 6.48 -4.68
N HIS A 310 4.83 7.64 -5.36
CA HIS A 310 3.68 8.14 -6.10
C HIS A 310 4.10 8.78 -7.42
N GLY A 311 3.42 8.40 -8.45
CA GLY A 311 3.44 8.97 -9.80
C GLY A 311 2.08 8.74 -10.46
N HIS A 312 2.03 8.80 -11.79
CA HIS A 312 0.79 8.59 -12.55
C HIS A 312 0.93 7.42 -13.54
N LEU A 313 0.30 7.52 -14.71
CA LEU A 313 0.11 6.39 -15.64
C LEU A 313 1.40 5.87 -16.29
N ARG A 314 2.48 6.68 -16.38
CA ARG A 314 3.76 6.26 -16.97
C ARG A 314 4.76 5.78 -15.96
N MET A 315 4.57 6.09 -14.67
CA MET A 315 5.42 5.52 -13.63
C MET A 315 5.26 4.00 -13.61
N ASN A 316 6.37 3.28 -13.63
CA ASN A 316 6.37 1.81 -13.61
C ASN A 316 7.24 1.21 -12.51
N ALA A 317 8.17 1.97 -11.93
CA ALA A 317 9.02 1.49 -10.86
C ALA A 317 9.49 2.63 -9.93
N ALA A 318 9.85 2.25 -8.70
CA ALA A 318 10.50 3.12 -7.72
C ALA A 318 11.48 2.33 -6.85
N SER A 319 12.54 3.00 -6.35
CA SER A 319 13.41 2.46 -5.30
C SER A 319 13.72 3.48 -4.24
N PHE A 320 14.03 2.95 -3.07
CA PHE A 320 14.52 3.68 -1.91
C PHE A 320 15.81 3.02 -1.42
N GLU A 321 16.88 3.80 -1.36
CA GLU A 321 18.22 3.38 -0.96
C GLU A 321 18.76 4.33 0.11
N ILE A 322 19.73 3.87 0.92
CA ILE A 322 20.49 4.72 1.84
C ILE A 322 21.98 4.64 1.44
N PHE A 323 22.55 5.77 1.17
CA PHE A 323 23.98 5.93 0.95
C PHE A 323 24.68 6.43 2.24
N TYR A 324 25.74 5.74 2.64
CA TYR A 324 26.55 6.07 3.81
C TYR A 324 27.88 6.70 3.36
N PRO A 325 28.04 8.04 3.41
CA PRO A 325 29.22 8.73 2.87
C PRO A 325 30.53 8.30 3.51
N GLU A 326 30.52 7.95 4.81
CA GLU A 326 31.71 7.55 5.55
C GLU A 326 32.35 6.27 5.01
N THR A 327 31.54 5.34 4.51
CA THR A 327 32.00 4.03 4.03
C THR A 327 31.90 3.87 2.52
N GLY A 328 31.17 4.76 1.84
CA GLY A 328 30.82 4.65 0.43
C GLY A 328 29.84 3.50 0.13
N ARG A 329 29.24 2.88 1.16
CA ARG A 329 28.26 1.80 1.02
C ARG A 329 26.91 2.39 0.64
N THR A 330 26.19 1.72 -0.26
CA THR A 330 24.76 1.92 -0.52
C THR A 330 24.01 0.68 -0.06
N GLU A 331 22.90 0.89 0.59
CA GLU A 331 21.98 -0.15 1.03
C GLU A 331 20.64 0.04 0.36
N GLU A 332 20.16 -1.01 -0.31
CA GLU A 332 18.84 -1.03 -0.92
C GLU A 332 17.81 -1.34 0.16
N ILE A 333 16.88 -0.41 0.38
CA ILE A 333 15.88 -0.50 1.45
C ILE A 333 14.58 -1.06 0.92
N SER A 334 14.15 -0.60 -0.26
CA SER A 334 12.86 -0.99 -0.83
C SER A 334 12.84 -0.81 -2.33
N GLN A 335 12.14 -1.70 -3.03
CA GLN A 335 11.90 -1.60 -4.45
C GLN A 335 10.48 -2.01 -4.83
N VAL A 336 9.95 -1.31 -5.82
CA VAL A 336 8.71 -1.56 -6.52
C VAL A 336 9.01 -1.57 -8.01
N SER A 337 9.04 -2.77 -8.64
CA SER A 337 9.33 -2.92 -10.08
C SER A 337 8.10 -2.94 -10.97
N LYS A 338 6.91 -3.05 -10.38
CA LYS A 338 5.62 -3.07 -11.08
C LYS A 338 4.65 -2.14 -10.39
N TRP A 339 4.99 -0.86 -10.33
CA TRP A 339 4.10 0.14 -9.75
C TRP A 339 2.84 0.32 -10.61
N SER A 340 1.72 0.60 -9.97
CA SER A 340 0.44 0.79 -10.65
C SER A 340 -0.28 2.03 -10.10
N ALA A 341 -0.70 2.90 -11.01
CA ALA A 341 -1.48 4.08 -10.67
C ALA A 341 -2.87 3.77 -10.05
N THR A 342 -3.33 2.52 -10.13
CA THR A 342 -4.59 2.08 -9.50
C THR A 342 -4.41 1.79 -8.02
N TRP A 343 -3.21 1.38 -7.59
CA TRP A 343 -2.94 0.90 -6.24
C TRP A 343 -1.82 1.70 -5.59
N HIS A 344 -2.18 2.68 -4.78
CA HIS A 344 -1.23 3.51 -4.05
C HIS A 344 -0.98 2.94 -2.66
N HIS A 345 -0.04 2.01 -2.53
CA HIS A 345 0.28 1.41 -1.25
C HIS A 345 1.29 2.25 -0.47
N SER A 346 1.03 2.37 0.83
CA SER A 346 2.01 2.76 1.83
C SER A 346 2.67 1.49 2.35
N HIS A 347 3.95 1.29 2.10
CA HIS A 347 4.72 0.17 2.63
C HIS A 347 5.18 0.54 4.04
N ILE A 348 4.51 -0.04 5.04
CA ILE A 348 4.79 0.22 6.46
C ILE A 348 5.75 -0.87 6.94
N TYR A 349 6.90 -0.46 7.44
CA TYR A 349 7.89 -1.39 7.96
C TYR A 349 7.53 -1.85 9.36
N ASP A 350 7.78 -3.13 9.68
CA ASP A 350 7.80 -3.57 11.06
C ASP A 350 8.78 -2.69 11.88
N SER A 351 8.41 -2.35 13.09
CA SER A 351 9.17 -1.39 13.91
C SER A 351 10.61 -1.84 14.19
N MET A 352 10.86 -3.16 14.22
CA MET A 352 12.19 -3.73 14.44
C MET A 352 13.01 -3.78 13.15
N SER A 353 12.37 -3.74 11.97
CA SER A 353 13.03 -3.77 10.66
C SER A 353 13.08 -2.41 9.98
N ALA A 354 12.28 -1.45 10.42
CA ALA A 354 12.20 -0.09 9.85
C ALA A 354 13.59 0.58 9.77
N PRO A 355 13.99 1.21 8.64
CA PRO A 355 15.35 1.73 8.48
C PRO A 355 15.73 2.74 9.57
N LEU A 356 16.85 2.50 10.25
CA LEU A 356 17.50 3.47 11.13
C LEU A 356 18.58 4.21 10.33
N VAL A 357 18.38 5.51 10.15
CA VAL A 357 19.24 6.37 9.33
C VAL A 357 20.07 7.26 10.24
N PRO A 358 21.39 7.09 10.30
CA PRO A 358 22.25 7.94 11.11
C PRO A 358 22.38 9.35 10.51
N THR A 359 22.78 10.30 11.34
CA THR A 359 23.12 11.66 10.90
C THR A 359 24.08 11.65 9.72
N GLY A 360 23.77 12.41 8.67
CA GLY A 360 24.62 12.57 7.50
C GLY A 360 24.53 11.43 6.45
N ALA A 361 23.82 10.35 6.70
CA ALA A 361 23.47 9.40 5.66
C ALA A 361 22.50 10.04 4.67
N VAL A 362 22.51 9.58 3.43
CA VAL A 362 21.75 10.18 2.33
C VAL A 362 20.69 9.19 1.83
N LEU A 363 19.43 9.58 1.91
CA LEU A 363 18.36 8.88 1.21
C LEU A 363 18.51 9.11 -0.28
N VAL A 364 18.41 8.05 -1.05
CA VAL A 364 18.41 8.08 -2.52
C VAL A 364 17.10 7.47 -3.00
N LEU A 365 16.24 8.31 -3.54
CA LEU A 365 14.94 7.91 -4.06
C LEU A 365 14.98 7.99 -5.59
N LYS A 366 14.48 6.96 -6.27
CA LYS A 366 14.46 6.88 -7.73
C LYS A 366 13.08 6.50 -8.23
N GLN A 367 12.70 7.03 -9.39
CA GLN A 367 11.47 6.64 -10.09
C GLN A 367 11.75 6.50 -11.59
N TRP A 368 11.11 5.50 -12.21
CA TRP A 368 11.21 5.19 -13.63
C TRP A 368 9.84 5.32 -14.28
N TYR A 369 9.86 5.80 -15.52
CA TYR A 369 8.66 6.07 -16.31
C TYR A 369 8.79 5.46 -17.70
N ASP A 370 7.71 4.89 -18.19
CA ASP A 370 7.59 4.27 -19.50
C ASP A 370 6.46 4.94 -20.29
N ASN A 371 6.84 5.77 -21.29
CA ASN A 371 5.91 6.42 -22.20
C ASN A 371 5.85 5.69 -23.55
N THR A 372 6.14 4.39 -23.59
CA THR A 372 6.04 3.59 -24.81
C THR A 372 4.65 2.97 -24.96
N ALA A 373 4.41 2.38 -26.14
CA ALA A 373 3.18 1.61 -26.42
C ALA A 373 3.13 0.26 -25.68
N ASP A 374 4.25 -0.20 -25.09
CA ASP A 374 4.29 -1.43 -24.33
C ASP A 374 3.75 -1.25 -22.89
N ASN A 375 3.64 0.00 -22.42
CA ASN A 375 2.99 0.30 -21.16
C ASN A 375 1.47 0.26 -21.32
N PRO A 376 0.75 -0.73 -20.74
CA PRO A 376 -0.69 -0.89 -20.90
C PRO A 376 -1.51 0.24 -20.26
N ASN A 377 -0.90 1.02 -19.35
CA ASN A 377 -1.55 2.15 -18.68
C ASN A 377 -1.32 3.48 -19.40
N ASN A 378 -0.47 3.52 -20.44
CA ASN A 378 -0.19 4.73 -21.19
C ASN A 378 -1.35 5.05 -22.14
N PRO A 379 -2.08 6.16 -21.96
CA PRO A 379 -3.23 6.50 -22.82
C PRO A 379 -2.83 6.96 -24.21
N ASP A 380 -1.62 7.51 -24.37
CA ASP A 380 -1.13 8.02 -25.65
C ASP A 380 0.41 8.07 -25.66
N PRO A 381 1.09 7.11 -26.32
CA PRO A 381 2.53 7.07 -26.40
C PRO A 381 3.13 8.13 -27.35
N ASP A 382 2.32 8.77 -28.21
CA ASP A 382 2.77 9.79 -29.15
C ASP A 382 2.87 11.18 -28.48
N MET A 383 2.36 11.33 -27.26
CA MET A 383 2.38 12.60 -26.53
C MET A 383 3.66 12.80 -25.71
N TRP A 384 4.13 14.06 -25.68
CA TRP A 384 5.07 14.49 -24.65
C TRP A 384 4.37 14.54 -23.29
N VAL A 385 5.02 14.04 -22.26
CA VAL A 385 4.50 14.06 -20.89
C VAL A 385 5.32 15.04 -20.06
N VAL A 386 4.64 15.90 -19.33
CA VAL A 386 5.26 16.91 -18.45
C VAL A 386 4.85 16.69 -17.01
N GLY A 387 5.56 17.30 -16.07
CA GLY A 387 5.19 17.30 -14.67
C GLY A 387 3.92 18.10 -14.40
N GLY A 388 3.00 17.55 -13.62
CA GLY A 388 1.74 18.21 -13.29
C GLY A 388 0.83 17.34 -12.43
N SER A 389 -0.35 17.89 -12.10
CA SER A 389 -1.29 17.23 -11.18
C SER A 389 -2.38 16.41 -11.90
N ARG A 390 -2.50 16.50 -13.22
CA ARG A 390 -3.52 15.75 -13.96
C ARG A 390 -3.08 14.30 -14.13
N THR A 391 -4.00 13.38 -14.23
CA THR A 391 -3.72 11.94 -14.48
C THR A 391 -2.83 11.72 -15.71
N GLY A 392 -2.96 12.57 -16.73
CA GLY A 392 -2.13 12.53 -17.95
C GLY A 392 -0.75 13.17 -17.82
N ASP A 393 -0.49 13.93 -16.77
CA ASP A 393 0.85 14.47 -16.43
C ASP A 393 1.62 13.42 -15.60
N GLU A 394 2.81 13.75 -15.05
CA GLU A 394 3.55 12.89 -14.13
C GLU A 394 4.00 13.61 -12.87
N MET A 395 4.19 12.83 -11.80
CA MET A 395 4.69 13.28 -10.51
C MET A 395 5.91 12.47 -10.06
N THR A 396 6.74 13.10 -9.19
CA THR A 396 7.95 12.52 -8.61
C THR A 396 7.87 12.56 -7.08
N HIS A 397 6.81 12.02 -6.52
CA HIS A 397 6.55 12.12 -5.10
C HIS A 397 6.93 10.84 -4.36
N ASN A 398 7.48 10.99 -3.15
CA ASN A 398 7.66 9.92 -2.18
C ASN A 398 7.20 10.43 -0.82
N TRP A 399 6.25 9.74 -0.22
CA TRP A 399 5.79 10.02 1.13
C TRP A 399 6.53 9.10 2.11
N LEU A 400 7.14 9.69 3.12
CA LEU A 400 7.85 8.96 4.17
C LEU A 400 7.27 9.36 5.53
N ALA A 401 6.92 8.38 6.35
CA ALA A 401 6.70 8.60 7.77
C ALA A 401 8.06 8.55 8.47
N VAL A 402 8.46 9.68 9.03
CA VAL A 402 9.79 9.88 9.60
C VAL A 402 9.66 10.13 11.09
N THR A 403 10.17 9.21 11.90
CA THR A 403 10.31 9.38 13.34
C THR A 403 11.66 10.00 13.66
N ASN A 404 11.62 11.20 14.25
CA ASN A 404 12.83 11.93 14.64
C ASN A 404 13.42 11.33 15.92
N LEU A 405 14.72 11.07 15.91
CA LEU A 405 15.47 10.51 17.03
C LEU A 405 16.54 11.50 17.49
N ASP A 406 16.94 11.39 18.75
CA ASP A 406 18.22 11.89 19.20
C ASP A 406 19.27 10.76 19.12
N GLU A 407 20.54 11.08 19.35
CA GLU A 407 21.65 10.11 19.29
C GLU A 407 21.45 8.96 20.31
N GLU A 408 20.93 9.25 21.51
CA GLU A 408 20.68 8.25 22.55
C GLU A 408 19.57 7.27 22.11
N GLY A 409 18.47 7.79 21.57
CA GLY A 409 17.36 6.98 21.05
C GLY A 409 17.76 6.13 19.84
N TYR A 410 18.61 6.66 18.96
CA TYR A 410 19.17 5.91 17.84
C TYR A 410 20.01 4.72 18.32
N GLU A 411 20.96 4.94 19.22
CA GLU A 411 21.82 3.90 19.76
C GLU A 411 21.02 2.85 20.56
N GLU A 412 19.98 3.28 21.31
CA GLU A 412 19.10 2.36 22.02
C GLU A 412 18.35 1.43 21.07
N LEU A 413 17.73 1.98 20.01
CA LEU A 413 17.01 1.17 19.01
C LEU A 413 17.95 0.23 18.26
N LEU A 414 19.15 0.69 17.94
CA LEU A 414 20.19 -0.15 17.31
C LEU A 414 20.58 -1.32 18.23
N ALA A 415 20.80 -1.05 19.51
CA ALA A 415 21.13 -2.08 20.50
C ALA A 415 19.99 -3.09 20.69
N GLN A 416 18.74 -2.65 20.74
CA GLN A 416 17.57 -3.52 20.84
C GLN A 416 17.51 -4.50 19.66
N ARG A 417 17.75 -4.03 18.43
CA ARG A 417 17.76 -4.87 17.23
C ARG A 417 18.89 -5.90 17.23
N MET A 418 20.08 -5.48 17.66
CA MET A 418 21.22 -6.40 17.78
C MET A 418 20.95 -7.52 18.78
N LEU A 419 20.28 -7.21 19.91
CA LEU A 419 19.88 -8.21 20.91
C LEU A 419 18.77 -9.14 20.40
N ALA A 420 17.81 -8.63 19.66
CA ALA A 420 16.75 -9.44 19.06
C ALA A 420 17.33 -10.46 18.07
N ASN A 421 18.21 -10.02 17.18
CA ASN A 421 18.86 -10.88 16.18
C ASN A 421 19.76 -11.94 16.82
N ALA A 422 20.44 -11.61 17.93
CA ALA A 422 21.30 -12.56 18.65
C ALA A 422 20.51 -13.68 19.39
N ASN A 423 19.19 -13.49 19.59
CA ASN A 423 18.32 -14.49 20.25
C ASN A 423 17.59 -15.39 19.24
N THR A 424 17.69 -15.11 17.96
CA THR A 424 17.07 -15.87 16.86
C THR A 424 18.04 -16.83 16.17
N ASP A 425 19.34 -16.72 16.40
CA ASP A 425 20.42 -17.65 15.98
C ASP A 425 20.70 -18.70 17.07
#